data_51688f441ad4c1ee826d519d7a3434ef
#
_entry.id   51688f441ad4c1ee826d519d7a3434ef
#
_cell.length_a   1.000
_cell.length_b   1.000
_cell.length_c   1.000
_cell.angle_alpha   90.00
_cell.angle_beta   90.00
_cell.angle_gamma   90.00
#
_symmetry.space_group_name_H-M   'P 1'
#
loop_
_entity.id
_entity.type
_entity.pdbx_description
1 polymer ?
#
loop_
_entity_poly.entity_id
_entity_poly.type
_entity_poly.pdbx_seq_one_letter_code
_entity_poly.pdbx_strand_id
1 'polypeptide(L)'
;LQNRKIHSIFIGGGTPSLMSVSDISELFDGLKKRLSLTKSIEITLEANPGTFEVEKFAQFREAGINRLSIGVQSFNNNQLKFLGRIHSGEEATRAISEAKKVGFDNINIDLMYGLKGQTIELCMEDLMSAINLSPSHISFYQLTLEPNTLFAKYPPKLPLEKKIWDMGEKGAALL
;
A
#
# COMPACT_ATOMS: atom_id res chain seq x y z
N LEU A 1 -23.79 2.13 -17.51
CA LEU A 1 -23.30 3.20 -16.60
C LEU A 1 -23.99 4.57 -16.80
N GLN A 2 -25.09 4.60 -17.56
CA GLN A 2 -26.02 5.76 -17.63
C GLN A 2 -25.31 7.12 -17.83
N ASN A 3 -24.31 7.20 -18.70
CA ASN A 3 -23.53 8.41 -19.01
C ASN A 3 -22.79 9.05 -17.81
N ARG A 4 -22.58 8.32 -16.72
CA ARG A 4 -21.77 8.82 -15.59
C ARG A 4 -20.31 8.90 -15.98
N LYS A 5 -19.65 9.99 -15.57
CA LYS A 5 -18.20 10.11 -15.70
C LYS A 5 -17.50 9.34 -14.59
N ILE A 6 -16.48 8.59 -14.93
CA ILE A 6 -15.62 7.87 -13.99
C ILE A 6 -14.50 8.82 -13.57
N HIS A 7 -14.34 9.02 -12.27
CA HIS A 7 -13.35 9.92 -11.67
C HIS A 7 -12.14 9.18 -11.11
N SER A 8 -12.30 7.89 -10.78
CA SER A 8 -11.19 7.08 -10.29
C SER A 8 -11.33 5.62 -10.73
N ILE A 9 -10.18 4.97 -10.90
CA ILE A 9 -10.03 3.53 -11.10
C ILE A 9 -9.05 3.04 -10.05
N PHE A 10 -9.41 1.99 -9.33
CA PHE A 10 -8.55 1.33 -8.37
C PHE A 10 -8.31 -0.11 -8.80
N ILE A 11 -7.04 -0.47 -9.04
CA ILE A 11 -6.63 -1.81 -9.43
C ILE A 11 -6.00 -2.45 -8.21
N GLY A 12 -6.79 -3.30 -7.55
CA GLY A 12 -6.43 -3.94 -6.30
C GLY A 12 -6.78 -5.41 -6.28
N GLY A 13 -6.45 -6.09 -5.16
CA GLY A 13 -6.71 -7.51 -4.91
C GLY A 13 -5.62 -8.43 -5.45
N GLY A 14 -5.27 -9.45 -4.68
CA GLY A 14 -4.12 -10.29 -5.00
C GLY A 14 -2.83 -9.48 -5.07
N THR A 15 -2.21 -9.42 -6.24
CA THR A 15 -1.00 -8.60 -6.48
C THR A 15 -1.06 -8.01 -7.89
N PRO A 16 -1.78 -6.89 -8.09
CA PRO A 16 -1.99 -6.32 -9.42
C PRO A 16 -0.70 -5.91 -10.13
N SER A 17 0.34 -5.54 -9.38
CA SER A 17 1.67 -5.17 -9.91
C SER A 17 2.41 -6.34 -10.59
N LEU A 18 1.90 -7.58 -10.49
CA LEU A 18 2.40 -8.71 -11.25
C LEU A 18 1.91 -8.72 -12.70
N MET A 19 0.85 -8.00 -13.03
CA MET A 19 0.37 -7.84 -14.40
C MET A 19 1.49 -7.29 -15.30
N SER A 20 1.48 -7.70 -16.56
CA SER A 20 2.35 -7.06 -17.54
C SER A 20 1.86 -5.65 -17.86
N VAL A 21 2.77 -4.79 -18.29
CA VAL A 21 2.41 -3.44 -18.74
C VAL A 21 1.50 -3.46 -19.95
N SER A 22 1.66 -4.46 -20.82
CA SER A 22 0.77 -4.66 -21.98
C SER A 22 -0.65 -4.98 -21.56
N ASP A 23 -0.84 -5.84 -20.54
CA ASP A 23 -2.18 -6.19 -20.03
C ASP A 23 -2.88 -4.96 -19.42
N ILE A 24 -2.13 -4.12 -18.69
CA ILE A 24 -2.65 -2.85 -18.14
C ILE A 24 -3.02 -1.89 -19.27
N SER A 25 -2.21 -1.77 -20.29
CA SER A 25 -2.50 -0.91 -21.44
C SER A 25 -3.73 -1.38 -22.20
N GLU A 26 -3.87 -2.69 -22.45
CA GLU A 26 -5.04 -3.27 -23.10
C GLU A 26 -6.33 -3.06 -22.27
N LEU A 27 -6.23 -3.24 -20.95
CA LEU A 27 -7.31 -2.95 -20.02
C LEU A 27 -7.78 -1.49 -20.14
N PHE A 28 -6.86 -0.53 -20.13
CA PHE A 28 -7.21 0.88 -20.24
C PHE A 28 -7.78 1.24 -21.61
N ASP A 29 -7.28 0.68 -22.67
CA ASP A 29 -7.85 0.89 -24.01
C ASP A 29 -9.27 0.33 -24.09
N GLY A 30 -9.50 -0.82 -23.48
CA GLY A 30 -10.84 -1.40 -23.36
C GLY A 30 -11.79 -0.54 -22.53
N LEU A 31 -11.32 0.02 -21.42
CA LEU A 31 -12.11 0.92 -20.56
C LEU A 31 -12.43 2.24 -21.25
N LYS A 32 -11.44 2.90 -21.88
CA LYS A 32 -11.61 4.17 -22.62
C LYS A 32 -12.66 4.05 -23.75
N LYS A 33 -12.72 2.90 -24.43
CA LYS A 33 -13.70 2.64 -25.49
C LYS A 33 -15.15 2.50 -24.98
N ARG A 34 -15.34 2.13 -23.71
CA ARG A 34 -16.64 1.77 -23.14
C ARG A 34 -17.15 2.73 -22.07
N LEU A 35 -16.26 3.50 -21.46
CA LEU A 35 -16.56 4.34 -20.32
C LEU A 35 -16.16 5.80 -20.58
N SER A 36 -16.93 6.72 -20.03
CA SER A 36 -16.61 8.15 -20.05
C SER A 36 -15.69 8.47 -18.86
N LEU A 37 -14.38 8.55 -19.12
CA LEU A 37 -13.39 8.89 -18.12
C LEU A 37 -13.19 10.41 -18.06
N THR A 38 -12.99 10.96 -16.85
CA THR A 38 -12.62 12.37 -16.69
C THR A 38 -11.18 12.62 -17.15
N LYS A 39 -10.88 13.86 -17.56
CA LYS A 39 -9.49 14.23 -17.94
C LYS A 39 -8.50 14.12 -16.79
N SER A 40 -8.97 14.33 -15.56
CA SER A 40 -8.19 14.26 -14.32
C SER A 40 -8.45 12.96 -13.54
N ILE A 41 -8.71 11.86 -14.25
CA ILE A 41 -8.98 10.58 -13.60
C ILE A 41 -7.80 10.13 -12.73
N GLU A 42 -8.09 9.71 -11.50
CA GLU A 42 -7.12 9.02 -10.64
C GLU A 42 -7.10 7.53 -10.99
N ILE A 43 -5.93 6.99 -11.26
CA ILE A 43 -5.74 5.56 -11.55
C ILE A 43 -4.72 5.02 -10.57
N THR A 44 -5.21 4.26 -9.59
CA THR A 44 -4.40 3.66 -8.54
C THR A 44 -4.05 2.21 -8.87
N LEU A 45 -2.80 1.85 -8.63
CA LEU A 45 -2.31 0.46 -8.65
C LEU A 45 -1.79 0.09 -7.26
N GLU A 46 -2.26 -1.03 -6.71
CA GLU A 46 -1.62 -1.67 -5.55
C GLU A 46 -0.31 -2.34 -5.95
N ALA A 47 0.74 -2.12 -5.17
CA ALA A 47 2.05 -2.69 -5.40
C ALA A 47 2.70 -3.14 -4.09
N ASN A 48 3.53 -4.19 -4.16
CA ASN A 48 4.46 -4.52 -3.09
C ASN A 48 5.78 -3.77 -3.30
N PRO A 49 6.53 -3.47 -2.24
CA PRO A 49 7.80 -2.76 -2.36
C PRO A 49 8.97 -3.70 -2.74
N GLY A 50 8.70 -4.77 -3.49
CA GLY A 50 9.73 -5.70 -3.98
C GLY A 50 10.47 -5.16 -5.20
N THR A 51 11.68 -5.69 -5.44
CA THR A 51 12.54 -5.23 -6.55
C THR A 51 11.86 -5.37 -7.91
N PHE A 52 11.15 -6.46 -8.13
CA PHE A 52 10.46 -6.73 -9.40
C PHE A 52 9.39 -5.70 -9.74
N GLU A 53 8.64 -5.22 -8.75
CA GLU A 53 7.60 -4.22 -8.95
C GLU A 53 8.21 -2.84 -9.19
N VAL A 54 9.28 -2.51 -8.47
CA VAL A 54 10.00 -1.23 -8.60
C VAL A 54 10.54 -1.01 -10.00
N GLU A 55 11.08 -2.06 -10.62
CA GLU A 55 11.60 -2.01 -12.01
C GLU A 55 10.52 -1.66 -13.04
N LYS A 56 9.24 -1.90 -12.72
CA LYS A 56 8.11 -1.59 -13.59
C LYS A 56 7.47 -0.22 -13.35
N PHE A 57 7.81 0.49 -12.29
CA PHE A 57 7.09 1.72 -11.91
C PHE A 57 7.09 2.77 -13.02
N ALA A 58 8.20 2.97 -13.72
CA ALA A 58 8.27 3.87 -14.86
C ALA A 58 7.28 3.46 -15.96
N GLN A 59 7.24 2.18 -16.29
CA GLN A 59 6.36 1.65 -17.32
C GLN A 59 4.88 1.72 -16.92
N PHE A 60 4.55 1.47 -15.64
CA PHE A 60 3.20 1.67 -15.13
C PHE A 60 2.77 3.14 -15.22
N ARG A 61 3.69 4.06 -14.94
CA ARG A 61 3.46 5.51 -15.07
C ARG A 61 3.15 5.88 -16.52
N GLU A 62 3.93 5.37 -17.48
CA GLU A 62 3.73 5.56 -18.92
C GLU A 62 2.40 4.95 -19.40
N ALA A 63 2.01 3.80 -18.88
CA ALA A 63 0.72 3.17 -19.18
C ALA A 63 -0.50 3.95 -18.67
N GLY A 64 -0.28 4.95 -17.78
CA GLY A 64 -1.32 5.85 -17.29
C GLY A 64 -1.70 5.67 -15.82
N ILE A 65 -1.03 4.78 -15.08
CA ILE A 65 -1.13 4.75 -13.61
C ILE A 65 -0.57 6.07 -13.07
N ASN A 66 -1.33 6.76 -12.22
CA ASN A 66 -0.90 8.06 -11.67
C ASN A 66 -0.92 8.10 -10.14
N ARG A 67 -1.30 6.99 -9.50
CA ARG A 67 -1.22 6.80 -8.05
C ARG A 67 -0.75 5.38 -7.73
N LEU A 68 0.14 5.24 -6.75
CA LEU A 68 0.53 3.94 -6.19
C LEU A 68 0.02 3.80 -4.75
N SER A 69 -0.48 2.59 -4.40
CA SER A 69 -0.70 2.17 -3.02
C SER A 69 0.32 1.09 -2.69
N ILE A 70 1.29 1.42 -1.85
CA ILE A 70 2.44 0.55 -1.59
C ILE A 70 2.25 -0.15 -0.25
N GLY A 71 2.11 -1.47 -0.30
CA GLY A 71 1.89 -2.34 0.86
C GLY A 71 3.15 -2.55 1.70
N VAL A 72 3.62 -1.51 2.39
CA VAL A 72 4.81 -1.55 3.25
C VAL A 72 4.55 -2.38 4.50
N GLN A 73 3.43 -2.15 5.17
CA GLN A 73 2.94 -2.79 6.38
C GLN A 73 3.74 -2.42 7.65
N SER A 74 5.06 -2.41 7.61
CA SER A 74 5.98 -1.98 8.67
C SER A 74 7.36 -1.70 8.06
N PHE A 75 8.17 -0.87 8.70
CA PHE A 75 9.60 -0.72 8.37
C PHE A 75 10.47 -1.60 9.26
N ASN A 76 9.88 -2.27 10.26
CA ASN A 76 10.60 -3.18 11.15
C ASN A 76 10.65 -4.59 10.56
N ASN A 77 11.85 -5.09 10.30
CA ASN A 77 12.09 -6.40 9.66
C ASN A 77 11.51 -7.58 10.45
N ASN A 78 11.43 -7.51 11.79
CA ASN A 78 10.83 -8.57 12.59
C ASN A 78 9.29 -8.59 12.41
N GLN A 79 8.66 -7.43 12.29
CA GLN A 79 7.22 -7.33 12.00
C GLN A 79 6.90 -7.79 10.60
N LEU A 80 7.71 -7.41 9.61
CA LEU A 80 7.56 -7.88 8.22
C LEU A 80 7.67 -9.40 8.13
N LYS A 81 8.65 -9.99 8.80
CA LYS A 81 8.82 -11.46 8.88
C LYS A 81 7.61 -12.11 9.53
N PHE A 82 7.08 -11.54 10.61
CA PHE A 82 5.86 -12.04 11.25
C PHE A 82 4.66 -12.03 10.31
N LEU A 83 4.51 -10.99 9.49
CA LEU A 83 3.45 -10.85 8.49
C LEU A 83 3.66 -11.74 7.25
N GLY A 84 4.78 -12.46 7.17
CA GLY A 84 5.15 -13.27 6.00
C GLY A 84 5.56 -12.43 4.79
N ARG A 85 5.98 -11.18 5.02
CA ARG A 85 6.50 -10.32 3.94
C ARG A 85 7.92 -10.72 3.58
N ILE A 86 8.22 -10.66 2.27
CA ILE A 86 9.52 -11.04 1.72
C ILE A 86 10.46 -9.84 1.59
N HIS A 87 9.93 -8.61 1.58
CA HIS A 87 10.71 -7.38 1.53
C HIS A 87 11.17 -6.93 2.92
N SER A 88 12.21 -6.13 2.95
CA SER A 88 12.72 -5.44 4.14
C SER A 88 12.24 -3.98 4.24
N GLY A 89 12.44 -3.36 5.41
CA GLY A 89 12.14 -1.94 5.60
C GLY A 89 12.98 -1.03 4.70
N GLU A 90 14.23 -1.42 4.43
CA GLU A 90 15.12 -0.72 3.50
C GLU A 90 14.64 -0.82 2.06
N GLU A 91 14.15 -1.99 1.65
CA GLU A 91 13.54 -2.18 0.32
C GLU A 91 12.27 -1.36 0.18
N ALA A 92 11.42 -1.31 1.22
CA ALA A 92 10.23 -0.46 1.23
C ALA A 92 10.58 1.03 1.06
N THR A 93 11.58 1.51 1.78
CA THR A 93 12.08 2.89 1.68
C THR A 93 12.59 3.18 0.27
N ARG A 94 13.38 2.27 -0.30
CA ARG A 94 13.89 2.38 -1.68
C ARG A 94 12.76 2.41 -2.70
N ALA A 95 11.76 1.53 -2.57
CA ALA A 95 10.63 1.46 -3.48
C ALA A 95 9.87 2.79 -3.57
N ILE A 96 9.61 3.43 -2.42
CA ILE A 96 8.94 4.74 -2.37
C ILE A 96 9.81 5.82 -3.03
N SER A 97 11.11 5.80 -2.77
CA SER A 97 12.06 6.74 -3.36
C SER A 97 12.13 6.59 -4.90
N GLU A 98 12.18 5.37 -5.41
CA GLU A 98 12.18 5.11 -6.85
C GLU A 98 10.83 5.49 -7.49
N ALA A 99 9.69 5.22 -6.85
CA ALA A 99 8.40 5.67 -7.32
C ALA A 99 8.36 7.21 -7.51
N LYS A 100 8.90 7.96 -6.56
CA LYS A 100 9.02 9.42 -6.68
C LYS A 100 9.94 9.85 -7.82
N LYS A 101 11.09 9.21 -7.97
CA LYS A 101 12.04 9.52 -9.05
C LYS A 101 11.45 9.35 -10.44
N VAL A 102 10.59 8.35 -10.64
CA VAL A 102 9.90 8.12 -11.92
C VAL A 102 8.62 8.96 -12.07
N GLY A 103 8.34 9.89 -11.15
CA GLY A 103 7.31 10.90 -11.28
C GLY A 103 5.95 10.53 -10.67
N PHE A 104 5.89 9.60 -9.71
CA PHE A 104 4.69 9.43 -8.89
C PHE A 104 4.67 10.46 -7.77
N ASP A 105 3.80 11.47 -7.89
CA ASP A 105 3.56 12.46 -6.85
C ASP A 105 2.45 12.02 -5.87
N ASN A 106 1.58 11.10 -6.32
CA ASN A 106 0.48 10.57 -5.52
C ASN A 106 0.81 9.13 -5.07
N ILE A 107 1.33 9.01 -3.85
CA ILE A 107 1.72 7.73 -3.24
C ILE A 107 1.00 7.57 -1.91
N ASN A 108 0.34 6.43 -1.75
CA ASN A 108 -0.17 5.96 -0.47
C ASN A 108 0.78 4.90 0.10
N ILE A 109 1.07 4.98 1.39
CA ILE A 109 1.81 3.96 2.15
C ILE A 109 0.81 3.24 3.07
N ASP A 110 0.71 1.92 2.93
CA ASP A 110 -0.09 1.11 3.82
C ASP A 110 0.75 0.66 5.01
N LEU A 111 0.31 0.98 6.24
CA LEU A 111 0.95 0.59 7.50
C LEU A 111 -0.04 -0.11 8.41
N MET A 112 0.44 -1.14 9.09
CA MET A 112 -0.33 -1.92 10.06
C MET A 112 0.15 -1.67 11.48
N TYR A 113 -0.78 -1.64 12.43
CA TYR A 113 -0.48 -1.63 13.86
C TYR A 113 -1.20 -2.77 14.58
N GLY A 114 -0.88 -2.96 15.87
CA GLY A 114 -1.40 -4.07 16.67
C GLY A 114 -0.73 -5.41 16.33
N LEU A 115 0.49 -5.40 15.81
CA LEU A 115 1.23 -6.58 15.40
C LEU A 115 1.80 -7.34 16.61
N LYS A 116 2.10 -8.63 16.43
CA LYS A 116 2.71 -9.48 17.47
C LYS A 116 3.99 -8.84 18.02
N GLY A 117 4.01 -8.60 19.34
CA GLY A 117 5.18 -8.04 20.01
C GLY A 117 5.43 -6.55 19.71
N GLN A 118 4.59 -5.89 18.92
CA GLN A 118 4.72 -4.47 18.66
C GLN A 118 4.47 -3.67 19.94
N THR A 119 5.33 -2.70 20.21
CA THR A 119 5.13 -1.70 21.26
C THR A 119 4.59 -0.40 20.66
N ILE A 120 4.14 0.52 21.50
CA ILE A 120 3.68 1.85 21.04
C ILE A 120 4.85 2.57 20.34
N GLU A 121 6.06 2.47 20.89
CA GLU A 121 7.27 3.09 20.34
C GLU A 121 7.56 2.57 18.93
N LEU A 122 7.57 1.23 18.73
CA LEU A 122 7.77 0.62 17.41
C LEU A 122 6.68 1.02 16.40
N CYS A 123 5.44 1.15 16.87
CA CYS A 123 4.34 1.62 16.04
C CYS A 123 4.56 3.08 15.59
N MET A 124 5.01 3.95 16.49
CA MET A 124 5.30 5.35 16.18
C MET A 124 6.55 5.49 15.30
N GLU A 125 7.57 4.64 15.48
CA GLU A 125 8.75 4.59 14.59
C GLU A 125 8.36 4.24 13.15
N ASP A 126 7.47 3.25 12.95
CA ASP A 126 6.94 2.92 11.62
C ASP A 126 6.22 4.12 11.00
N LEU A 127 5.36 4.79 11.76
CA LEU A 127 4.60 5.92 11.28
C LEU A 127 5.49 7.13 10.94
N MET A 128 6.47 7.44 11.81
CA MET A 128 7.46 8.48 11.55
C MET A 128 8.32 8.17 10.33
N SER A 129 8.69 6.90 10.13
CA SER A 129 9.42 6.47 8.92
C SER A 129 8.62 6.75 7.66
N ALA A 130 7.31 6.47 7.67
CA ALA A 130 6.43 6.80 6.55
C ALA A 130 6.30 8.31 6.33
N ILE A 131 6.08 9.09 7.38
CA ILE A 131 5.95 10.56 7.32
C ILE A 131 7.23 11.20 6.74
N ASN A 132 8.40 10.74 7.15
CA ASN A 132 9.69 11.23 6.65
C ASN A 132 9.89 10.97 5.15
N LEU A 133 9.22 9.96 4.61
CA LEU A 133 9.19 9.72 3.17
C LEU A 133 8.21 10.65 2.43
N SER A 134 7.48 11.50 3.14
CA SER A 134 6.56 12.50 2.59
C SER A 134 5.62 11.93 1.51
N PRO A 135 4.83 10.89 1.80
CA PRO A 135 3.80 10.43 0.88
C PRO A 135 2.65 11.44 0.81
N SER A 136 1.81 11.36 -0.22
CA SER A 136 0.57 12.13 -0.27
C SER A 136 -0.53 11.57 0.64
N HIS A 137 -0.41 10.30 1.05
CA HIS A 137 -1.39 9.62 1.87
C HIS A 137 -0.76 8.47 2.66
N ILE A 138 -1.28 8.19 3.86
CA ILE A 138 -0.93 7.03 4.67
C ILE A 138 -2.23 6.31 5.06
N SER A 139 -2.33 5.01 4.72
CA SER A 139 -3.36 4.13 5.24
C SER A 139 -2.82 3.47 6.50
N PHE A 140 -3.33 3.85 7.66
CA PHE A 140 -2.90 3.32 8.95
C PHE A 140 -4.01 2.51 9.58
N TYR A 141 -3.85 1.19 9.69
CA TYR A 141 -4.91 0.27 10.09
C TYR A 141 -4.46 -0.86 10.99
N GLN A 142 -5.39 -1.32 11.85
CA GLN A 142 -5.15 -2.39 12.80
C GLN A 142 -5.12 -3.76 12.11
N LEU A 143 -4.23 -4.66 12.57
CA LEU A 143 -4.28 -6.07 12.20
C LEU A 143 -5.60 -6.69 12.69
N THR A 144 -6.38 -7.25 11.76
CA THR A 144 -7.57 -8.06 12.04
C THR A 144 -7.30 -9.52 11.70
N LEU A 145 -7.87 -10.43 12.49
CA LEU A 145 -7.74 -11.87 12.28
C LEU A 145 -8.94 -12.38 11.48
N GLU A 146 -8.83 -12.26 10.16
CA GLU A 146 -9.92 -12.60 9.25
C GLU A 146 -10.17 -14.12 9.18
N PRO A 147 -11.44 -14.57 9.15
CA PRO A 147 -11.80 -15.97 8.96
C PRO A 147 -11.11 -16.59 7.73
N ASN A 148 -10.85 -17.91 7.81
CA ASN A 148 -10.19 -18.68 6.74
C ASN A 148 -8.73 -18.31 6.43
N THR A 149 -8.06 -17.56 7.34
CA THR A 149 -6.64 -17.25 7.26
C THR A 149 -5.81 -18.13 8.19
N LEU A 150 -4.49 -18.18 7.96
CA LEU A 150 -3.56 -18.86 8.88
C LEU A 150 -3.59 -18.22 10.27
N PHE A 151 -3.74 -16.90 10.37
CA PHE A 151 -3.84 -16.19 11.63
C PHE A 151 -5.12 -16.50 12.39
N ALA A 152 -6.24 -16.75 11.70
CA ALA A 152 -7.46 -17.22 12.35
C ALA A 152 -7.32 -18.66 12.85
N LYS A 153 -6.63 -19.53 12.09
CA LYS A 153 -6.40 -20.93 12.46
C LYS A 153 -5.36 -21.06 13.58
N TYR A 154 -4.35 -20.23 13.60
CA TYR A 154 -3.26 -20.23 14.57
C TYR A 154 -3.07 -18.78 15.09
N PRO A 155 -3.96 -18.31 16.00
CA PRO A 155 -3.94 -16.92 16.43
C PRO A 155 -2.62 -16.55 17.10
N PRO A 156 -1.93 -15.51 16.61
CA PRO A 156 -0.74 -15.02 17.29
C PRO A 156 -1.10 -14.34 18.61
N LYS A 157 -0.18 -14.33 19.56
CA LYS A 157 -0.33 -13.52 20.76
C LYS A 157 -0.12 -12.04 20.39
N LEU A 158 -1.23 -11.33 20.22
CA LEU A 158 -1.25 -9.89 19.95
C LEU A 158 -1.08 -9.06 21.24
N PRO A 159 -0.74 -7.78 21.15
CA PRO A 159 -0.78 -6.86 22.28
C PRO A 159 -2.17 -6.80 22.90
N LEU A 160 -2.26 -6.37 24.18
CA LEU A 160 -3.54 -6.15 24.84
C LEU A 160 -4.36 -5.08 24.11
N GLU A 161 -5.69 -5.22 24.09
CA GLU A 161 -6.60 -4.28 23.41
C GLU A 161 -6.33 -2.82 23.79
N LYS A 162 -6.09 -2.54 25.06
CA LYS A 162 -5.74 -1.19 25.51
C LYS A 162 -4.49 -0.65 24.81
N LYS A 163 -3.45 -1.48 24.62
CA LYS A 163 -2.23 -1.04 23.91
C LYS A 163 -2.50 -0.81 22.43
N ILE A 164 -3.32 -1.67 21.81
CA ILE A 164 -3.72 -1.51 20.42
C ILE A 164 -4.52 -0.22 20.25
N TRP A 165 -5.46 0.05 21.16
CA TRP A 165 -6.19 1.31 21.18
C TRP A 165 -5.25 2.52 21.32
N ASP A 166 -4.31 2.47 22.28
CA ASP A 166 -3.32 3.55 22.49
C ASP A 166 -2.43 3.77 21.24
N MET A 167 -2.10 2.70 20.47
CA MET A 167 -1.39 2.84 19.18
C MET A 167 -2.23 3.60 18.16
N GLY A 168 -3.51 3.24 18.01
CA GLY A 168 -4.44 3.91 17.11
C GLY A 168 -4.63 5.39 17.45
N GLU A 169 -4.92 5.71 18.71
CA GLU A 169 -5.10 7.09 19.17
C GLU A 169 -3.84 7.96 18.96
N LYS A 170 -2.67 7.43 19.36
CA LYS A 170 -1.40 8.16 19.16
C LYS A 170 -1.03 8.30 17.69
N GLY A 171 -1.29 7.26 16.88
CA GLY A 171 -1.07 7.31 15.45
C GLY A 171 -1.96 8.35 14.77
N ALA A 172 -3.26 8.37 15.10
CA ALA A 172 -4.20 9.37 14.58
C ALA A 172 -3.85 10.80 15.01
N ALA A 173 -3.28 10.98 16.22
CA ALA A 173 -2.84 12.29 16.68
C ALA A 173 -1.55 12.78 16.01
N LEU A 174 -0.76 11.88 15.42
CA LEU A 174 0.49 12.20 14.72
C LEU A 174 0.24 12.53 13.24
N LEU A 175 -0.80 11.95 12.62
CA LEU A 175 -1.24 12.20 11.24
C LEU A 175 -2.11 13.45 11.11
#